data_0fc5e2e52b4319494f5b7763c4f08c41
#
_entry.id   0fc5e2e52b4319494f5b7763c4f08c41
#
_cell.length_a   1.000
_cell.length_b   1.000
_cell.length_c   1.000
_cell.angle_alpha   90.00
_cell.angle_beta   90.00
_cell.angle_gamma   90.00
#
_symmetry.space_group_name_H-M   'P 1'
#
loop_
_entity.id
_entity.type
_entity.pdbx_description
1 polymer ?
#
loop_
_entity_poly.entity_id
_entity_poly.type
_entity_poly.pdbx_seq_one_letter_code
_entity_poly.pdbx_strand_id
1 'polypeptide(L)'
;MSHGHAKSTSKRPVAKAFKIIVEKHADGYVAYPLGLKGVVVGEGDTYEQALADVKSAIRCHVETFGAQVLEVESPVLEAFVAEAEVPT
;
A
#
# COMPACT_ATOMS: atom_id res chain seq x y z
N MET A 1 -23.99 -32.93 -5.49
CA MET A 1 -23.70 -32.27 -5.49
C MET A 1 -22.91 -31.66 -5.18
N SER A 2 -22.59 -31.12 -4.97
CA SER A 2 -21.94 -30.44 -4.68
C SER A 2 -21.29 -29.71 -4.99
N HIS A 3 -21.08 -29.17 -5.13
CA HIS A 3 -20.56 -28.54 -5.51
C HIS A 3 -20.41 -27.57 -5.32
N GLY A 4 -20.68 -27.33 -5.22
CA GLY A 4 -20.61 -26.07 -5.19
C GLY A 4 -19.68 -25.37 -4.50
N HIS A 5 -19.21 -25.73 -3.75
CA HIS A 5 -18.41 -25.07 -2.93
C HIS A 5 -17.21 -24.58 -3.46
N ALA A 6 -16.67 -25.25 -4.24
CA ALA A 6 -15.42 -24.78 -4.74
C ALA A 6 -15.55 -23.42 -5.30
N LYS A 7 -16.70 -23.09 -5.75
CA LYS A 7 -16.83 -21.90 -6.32
C LYS A 7 -16.82 -20.81 -5.44
N SER A 8 -17.20 -20.98 -4.26
CA SER A 8 -17.24 -19.83 -3.42
C SER A 8 -15.83 -19.31 -3.17
N THR A 9 -14.83 -20.16 -3.23
CA THR A 9 -13.52 -19.65 -3.03
C THR A 9 -13.05 -18.81 -4.20
N SER A 10 -13.51 -19.12 -5.38
CA SER A 10 -13.08 -18.34 -6.52
C SER A 10 -13.65 -16.93 -6.49
N LYS A 11 -14.66 -16.69 -5.67
CA LYS A 11 -15.19 -15.37 -5.60
C LYS A 11 -14.54 -14.50 -4.58
N ARG A 12 -13.70 -15.04 -3.77
CA ARG A 12 -13.02 -14.26 -2.81
C ARG A 12 -11.99 -13.38 -3.46
N PRO A 13 -11.91 -12.11 -3.11
CA PRO A 13 -10.86 -11.24 -3.64
C PRO A 13 -9.51 -11.74 -3.17
N VAL A 14 -8.53 -11.64 -4.01
CA VAL A 14 -7.17 -12.00 -3.68
C VAL A 14 -6.51 -10.78 -3.06
N ALA A 15 -6.01 -10.93 -1.85
CA ALA A 15 -5.33 -9.85 -1.20
C ALA A 15 -3.97 -9.62 -1.87
N LYS A 16 -3.64 -8.38 -2.13
CA LYS A 16 -2.36 -8.02 -2.68
C LYS A 16 -1.56 -7.29 -1.61
N ALA A 17 -0.32 -7.70 -1.42
CA ALA A 17 0.54 -7.08 -0.43
C ALA A 17 1.26 -5.89 -1.05
N PHE A 18 1.34 -4.82 -0.31
CA PHE A 18 2.08 -3.64 -0.70
C PHE A 18 3.17 -3.37 0.33
N LYS A 19 4.31 -2.90 -0.14
CA LYS A 19 5.32 -2.39 0.76
C LYS A 19 4.94 -0.96 1.09
N ILE A 20 4.84 -0.67 2.37
CA ILE A 20 4.42 0.63 2.85
C ILE A 20 5.57 1.28 3.61
N ILE A 21 5.87 2.51 3.29
CA ILE A 21 6.80 3.30 4.08
C ILE A 21 5.98 4.11 5.07
N VAL A 22 6.38 4.08 6.34
CA VAL A 22 5.74 4.89 7.37
C VAL A 22 6.82 5.79 7.96
N GLU A 23 6.57 7.09 7.91
CA GLU A 23 7.49 8.09 8.41
C GLU A 23 6.93 8.73 9.65
N LYS A 24 7.77 8.92 10.66
CA LYS A 24 7.37 9.63 11.85
C LYS A 24 7.85 11.07 11.74
N HIS A 25 6.94 12.00 11.92
CA HIS A 25 7.23 13.43 11.91
C HIS A 25 6.88 14.01 13.27
N ALA A 26 7.28 15.25 13.50
CA ALA A 26 7.04 15.90 14.79
C ALA A 26 5.54 15.95 15.13
N ASP A 27 4.70 16.07 14.11
CA ASP A 27 3.26 16.23 14.30
C ASP A 27 2.44 15.01 13.92
N GLY A 28 3.07 13.86 13.73
CA GLY A 28 2.32 12.65 13.41
C GLY A 28 3.09 11.72 12.47
N TYR A 29 2.33 10.84 11.83
CA TYR A 29 2.90 9.83 10.94
C TYR A 29 2.30 9.97 9.56
N VAL A 30 3.12 9.68 8.55
CA VAL A 30 2.70 9.70 7.15
C VAL A 30 3.09 8.35 6.56
N ALA A 31 2.19 7.75 5.79
CA ALA A 31 2.45 6.45 5.18
C ALA A 31 2.16 6.51 3.68
N TYR A 32 2.93 5.79 2.90
CA TYR A 32 2.69 5.72 1.46
C TYR A 32 3.19 4.40 0.90
N PRO A 33 2.52 3.89 -0.15
CA PRO A 33 2.90 2.61 -0.74
C PRO A 33 4.03 2.77 -1.75
N LEU A 34 4.78 1.69 -1.94
CA LEU A 34 5.75 1.59 -3.02
C LEU A 34 5.16 0.70 -4.10
N GLY A 35 5.48 1.00 -5.34
CA GLY A 35 5.05 0.13 -6.43
C GLY A 35 3.61 0.30 -6.85
N LEU A 36 3.01 1.44 -6.56
CA LEU A 36 1.66 1.74 -6.98
C LEU A 36 1.73 2.98 -7.85
N LYS A 37 1.05 2.97 -8.98
CA LYS A 37 1.02 4.14 -9.86
C LYS A 37 0.11 5.20 -9.27
N GLY A 38 0.60 6.43 -9.24
CA GLY A 38 -0.15 7.56 -8.70
C GLY A 38 0.35 7.93 -7.31
N VAL A 39 -0.28 8.92 -6.72
CA VAL A 39 0.11 9.44 -5.41
C VAL A 39 -0.96 9.06 -4.40
N VAL A 40 -0.57 8.25 -3.42
CA VAL A 40 -1.46 7.81 -2.37
C VAL A 40 -0.74 7.98 -1.05
N VAL A 41 -1.37 8.67 -0.10
CA VAL A 41 -0.77 8.98 1.18
C VAL A 41 -1.80 8.77 2.28
N GLY A 42 -1.34 8.23 3.40
CA GLY A 42 -2.16 8.13 4.60
C GLY A 42 -1.47 8.88 5.73
N GLU A 43 -2.25 9.33 6.71
CA GLU A 43 -1.75 10.09 7.85
C GLU A 43 -2.44 9.65 9.12
N GLY A 44 -1.79 9.88 10.24
CA GLY A 44 -2.38 9.58 11.53
C GLY A 44 -1.49 10.07 12.66
N ASP A 45 -2.05 10.09 13.86
CA ASP A 45 -1.30 10.46 15.05
C ASP A 45 -0.44 9.33 15.55
N THR A 46 -0.69 8.11 15.10
CA THR A 46 0.08 6.94 15.48
C THR A 46 0.45 6.17 14.22
N TYR A 47 1.41 5.26 14.37
CA TYR A 47 1.81 4.37 13.30
C TYR A 47 0.59 3.59 12.77
N GLU A 48 -0.20 3.03 13.69
CA GLU A 48 -1.35 2.22 13.32
C GLU A 48 -2.40 3.02 12.57
N GLN A 49 -2.61 4.26 12.97
CA GLN A 49 -3.59 5.12 12.29
C GLN A 49 -3.14 5.46 10.88
N ALA A 50 -1.87 5.81 10.72
CA ALA A 50 -1.34 6.13 9.39
C ALA A 50 -1.40 4.91 8.48
N LEU A 51 -1.08 3.73 9.02
CA LEU A 51 -1.13 2.49 8.25
C LEU A 51 -2.57 2.17 7.84
N ALA A 52 -3.52 2.31 8.76
CA ALA A 52 -4.92 2.06 8.44
C ALA A 52 -5.44 3.05 7.39
N ASP A 53 -5.02 4.30 7.51
CA ASP A 53 -5.45 5.34 6.59
C ASP A 53 -4.90 5.09 5.18
N VAL A 54 -3.62 4.73 5.06
CA VAL A 54 -3.05 4.47 3.73
C VAL A 54 -3.67 3.23 3.09
N LYS A 55 -4.04 2.23 3.90
CA LYS A 55 -4.70 1.04 3.36
C LYS A 55 -6.05 1.41 2.74
N SER A 56 -6.81 2.27 3.41
CA SER A 56 -8.07 2.76 2.86
C SER A 56 -7.85 3.58 1.61
N ALA A 57 -6.81 4.42 1.61
CA ALA A 57 -6.50 5.26 0.46
C ALA A 57 -6.09 4.41 -0.74
N ILE A 58 -5.32 3.36 -0.53
CA ILE A 58 -4.92 2.45 -1.60
C ILE A 58 -6.15 1.78 -2.20
N ARG A 59 -7.05 1.29 -1.33
CA ARG A 59 -8.26 0.63 -1.81
C ARG A 59 -9.09 1.58 -2.66
N CYS A 60 -9.27 2.81 -2.18
CA CYS A 60 -10.03 3.81 -2.90
C CYS A 60 -9.38 4.13 -4.25
N HIS A 61 -8.05 4.22 -4.28
CA HIS A 61 -7.31 4.51 -5.50
C HIS A 61 -7.50 3.42 -6.55
N VAL A 62 -7.38 2.16 -6.12
CA VAL A 62 -7.56 1.02 -7.01
C VAL A 62 -9.00 0.95 -7.51
N GLU A 63 -9.97 1.20 -6.64
CA GLU A 63 -11.37 1.18 -7.03
C GLU A 63 -11.71 2.30 -8.02
N THR A 64 -11.06 3.44 -7.85
CA THR A 64 -11.34 4.59 -8.72
C THR A 64 -10.67 4.46 -10.08
N PHE A 65 -9.42 4.02 -10.11
CA PHE A 65 -8.63 4.03 -11.34
C PHE A 65 -8.45 2.66 -11.98
N GLY A 66 -8.87 1.60 -11.31
CA GLY A 66 -8.79 0.26 -11.85
C GLY A 66 -7.47 -0.44 -11.54
N ALA A 67 -7.41 -1.72 -11.88
CA ALA A 67 -6.27 -2.55 -11.55
C ALA A 67 -4.99 -2.14 -12.26
N GLN A 68 -5.09 -1.32 -13.28
CA GLN A 68 -3.91 -0.88 -14.01
C GLN A 68 -2.92 -0.12 -13.14
N VAL A 69 -3.38 0.48 -12.04
CA VAL A 69 -2.47 1.19 -11.15
C VAL A 69 -1.55 0.23 -10.40
N LEU A 70 -1.84 -1.06 -10.44
CA LEU A 70 -1.01 -2.10 -9.83
C LEU A 70 0.08 -2.58 -10.76
N GLU A 71 0.04 -2.19 -12.03
CA GLU A 71 1.00 -2.64 -13.02
C GLU A 71 2.20 -1.72 -13.02
N VAL A 72 3.30 -2.21 -12.52
CA VAL A 72 4.53 -1.43 -12.41
C VAL A 72 5.62 -2.16 -13.17
N GLU A 73 6.29 -1.45 -14.07
CA GLU A 73 7.33 -2.06 -14.89
C GLU A 73 8.48 -2.61 -14.07
N SER A 74 8.81 -1.91 -13.00
CA SER A 74 9.96 -2.30 -12.20
C SER A 74 9.54 -2.27 -10.73
N PRO A 75 8.92 -3.34 -10.25
CA PRO A 75 8.42 -3.36 -8.88
C PRO A 75 9.55 -3.30 -7.86
N VAL A 76 9.28 -2.63 -6.74
CA VAL A 76 10.25 -2.54 -5.66
C VAL A 76 10.19 -3.84 -4.87
N LEU A 77 11.29 -4.59 -4.90
CA LEU A 77 11.36 -5.86 -4.18
C LEU A 77 11.66 -5.66 -2.71
N GLU A 78 12.53 -4.70 -2.39
CA GLU A 78 12.87 -4.36 -1.02
C GLU A 78 13.18 -2.88 -0.94
N ALA A 79 13.03 -2.31 0.24
CA ALA A 79 13.36 -0.92 0.46
C ALA A 79 14.07 -0.79 1.80
N PHE A 80 15.06 0.10 1.83
CA PHE A 80 15.87 0.33 3.02
C PHE A 80 15.95 1.81 3.30
N VAL A 81 16.13 2.15 4.57
CA VAL A 81 16.37 3.52 4.98
C VAL A 81 17.84 3.62 5.37
N ALA A 82 18.53 4.57 4.83
CA ALA A 82 19.95 4.78 5.14
C ALA A 82 20.20 6.28 5.35
N GLU A 83 21.16 6.56 6.22
CA GLU A 83 21.61 7.93 6.42
C GLU A 83 23.03 8.03 5.90
N ALA A 84 23.31 9.10 5.19
CA ALA A 84 24.64 9.33 4.67
C ALA A 84 25.01 10.78 4.88
N GLU A 85 26.26 11.02 5.25
CA GLU A 85 26.74 12.37 5.40
C GLU A 85 27.28 12.85 4.07
N VAL A 86 26.80 13.99 3.63
CA VAL A 86 27.20 14.55 2.37
C VAL A 86 27.71 15.97 2.63
N PRO A 87 28.95 16.26 2.26
CA PRO A 87 29.47 17.61 2.47
C PRO A 87 28.68 18.60 1.63
N THR A 88 28.22 19.65 2.26
CA THR A 88 27.50 20.70 1.57
C THR A 88 28.08 22.04 1.97
#